data_d81806dd8bcc99547b60b33df1691498
#
_entry.id   d81806dd8bcc99547b60b33df1691498
#
_cell.length_a   1.000
_cell.length_b   1.000
_cell.length_c   1.000
_cell.angle_alpha   90.00
_cell.angle_beta   90.00
_cell.angle_gamma   90.00
#
_symmetry.space_group_name_H-M   'P 1'
#
loop_
_entity.id
_entity.type
_entity.pdbx_description
1 polymer ?
#
loop_
_entity_poly.entity_id
_entity_poly.type
_entity_poly.pdbx_seq_one_letter_code
_entity_poly.pdbx_strand_id
1 'polypeptide(L)'
;MKSNIDYKNLQIDVENKTTLQLLIKALETKISKIVAKRELEIYRTTKKKYLNDQILTKINNWANSSAVRSAFARLAVLAFYEKKYISVDKVTFELNISKPAAKTMVDFCIKEGWIVSDDFGCIQASPFSEKAFSSYVRKLSEKTYGDLEEFYSLNLAIRSIQDTLNSKN
;
A
#
# COMPACT_ATOMS: atom_id res chain seq x y z
N MET A 1 25.60 14.23 5.16
CA MET A 1 25.01 15.56 5.08
C MET A 1 23.65 15.44 4.43
N LYS A 2 22.55 15.59 5.19
CA LYS A 2 21.18 15.66 4.64
C LYS A 2 20.95 17.12 4.27
N SER A 3 20.92 17.47 2.99
CA SER A 3 20.48 18.78 2.55
C SER A 3 18.97 18.89 2.78
N ASN A 4 18.57 19.52 3.88
CA ASN A 4 17.21 20.01 4.05
C ASN A 4 17.00 21.13 3.03
N ILE A 5 16.45 20.79 1.88
CA ILE A 5 15.94 21.80 0.96
C ILE A 5 14.58 22.20 1.50
N ASP A 6 14.46 23.40 2.03
CA ASP A 6 13.18 23.97 2.46
C ASP A 6 12.38 24.39 1.22
N TYR A 7 11.52 23.49 0.77
CA TYR A 7 10.65 23.72 -0.40
C TYR A 7 9.54 24.75 -0.16
N LYS A 8 9.35 25.24 1.09
CA LYS A 8 8.33 26.25 1.42
C LYS A 8 8.72 27.65 1.01
N ASN A 9 10.02 27.92 0.81
CA ASN A 9 10.56 29.25 0.52
C ASN A 9 11.20 29.36 -0.87
N LEU A 10 10.88 28.45 -1.80
CA LEU A 10 11.30 28.58 -3.19
C LEU A 10 10.54 29.75 -3.84
N GLN A 11 11.07 30.96 -3.69
CA GLN A 11 10.76 32.06 -4.63
C GLN A 11 11.38 31.69 -5.99
N ILE A 12 10.59 30.98 -6.79
CA ILE A 12 10.97 30.63 -8.16
C ILE A 12 10.68 31.89 -8.99
N ASP A 13 11.72 32.49 -9.52
CA ASP A 13 11.60 33.56 -10.53
C ASP A 13 10.99 32.93 -11.79
N VAL A 14 9.69 33.20 -12.00
CA VAL A 14 8.78 32.44 -12.86
C VAL A 14 8.71 33.03 -14.28
N GLU A 15 9.75 33.67 -14.79
CA GLU A 15 9.69 34.25 -16.15
C GLU A 15 9.69 33.20 -17.27
N ASN A 16 10.09 31.94 -17.00
CA ASN A 16 10.24 30.94 -18.05
C ASN A 16 9.39 29.67 -17.81
N LYS A 17 8.30 29.53 -18.58
CA LYS A 17 7.41 28.36 -18.61
C LYS A 17 8.19 27.01 -18.77
N THR A 18 9.25 27.02 -19.57
CA THR A 18 10.11 25.85 -19.81
C THR A 18 10.87 25.46 -18.55
N THR A 19 11.36 26.41 -17.76
CA THR A 19 12.06 26.14 -16.49
C THR A 19 11.13 25.50 -15.47
N LEU A 20 9.87 25.94 -15.37
CA LEU A 20 8.88 25.35 -14.48
C LEU A 20 8.52 23.91 -14.89
N GLN A 21 8.38 23.64 -16.17
CA GLN A 21 8.13 22.28 -16.68
C GLN A 21 9.30 21.33 -16.39
N LEU A 22 10.55 21.82 -16.56
CA LEU A 22 11.74 21.04 -16.20
C LEU A 22 11.80 20.75 -14.70
N LEU A 23 11.41 21.71 -13.86
CA LEU A 23 11.35 21.53 -12.42
C LEU A 23 10.30 20.48 -12.02
N ILE A 24 9.08 20.56 -12.58
CA ILE A 24 8.05 19.54 -12.39
C ILE A 24 8.59 18.15 -12.73
N LYS A 25 9.21 18.00 -13.91
CA LYS A 25 9.78 16.73 -14.35
C LYS A 25 10.87 16.20 -13.40
N ALA A 26 11.70 17.09 -12.85
CA ALA A 26 12.72 16.71 -11.87
C ALA A 26 12.08 16.23 -10.55
N LEU A 27 11.02 16.90 -10.07
CA LEU A 27 10.27 16.51 -8.87
C LEU A 27 9.56 15.16 -9.07
N GLU A 28 8.89 14.96 -10.21
CA GLU A 28 8.26 13.70 -10.59
C GLU A 28 9.27 12.54 -10.64
N THR A 29 10.46 12.80 -11.17
CA THR A 29 11.56 11.82 -11.18
C THR A 29 11.98 11.45 -9.75
N LYS A 30 12.03 12.41 -8.83
CA LYS A 30 12.36 12.17 -7.44
C LYS A 30 11.27 11.36 -6.75
N ILE A 31 9.99 11.68 -6.97
CA ILE A 31 8.84 10.89 -6.49
C ILE A 31 8.92 9.44 -7.00
N SER A 32 9.17 9.25 -8.30
CA SER A 32 9.30 7.91 -8.88
C SER A 32 10.39 7.08 -8.22
N LYS A 33 11.53 7.69 -7.88
CA LYS A 33 12.60 7.02 -7.14
C LYS A 33 12.18 6.61 -5.72
N ILE A 34 11.43 7.48 -5.01
CA ILE A 34 10.90 7.17 -3.67
C ILE A 34 9.94 6.00 -3.74
N VAL A 35 8.99 6.01 -4.69
CA VAL A 35 8.02 4.93 -4.90
C VAL A 35 8.72 3.62 -5.22
N ALA A 36 9.65 3.61 -6.19
CA ALA A 36 10.38 2.40 -6.57
C ALA A 36 11.19 1.82 -5.39
N LYS A 37 11.86 2.67 -4.61
CA LYS A 37 12.58 2.25 -3.40
C LYS A 37 11.65 1.65 -2.36
N ARG A 38 10.47 2.27 -2.14
CA ARG A 38 9.47 1.78 -1.20
C ARG A 38 8.89 0.44 -1.63
N GLU A 39 8.51 0.28 -2.89
CA GLU A 39 8.00 -0.98 -3.43
C GLU A 39 9.02 -2.11 -3.31
N LEU A 40 10.29 -1.82 -3.60
CA LEU A 40 11.38 -2.77 -3.42
C LEU A 40 11.54 -3.19 -1.95
N GLU A 41 11.43 -2.24 -1.01
CA GLU A 41 11.53 -2.55 0.42
C GLU A 41 10.31 -3.33 0.92
N ILE A 42 9.11 -3.03 0.42
CA ILE A 42 7.90 -3.84 0.64
C ILE A 42 8.16 -5.29 0.19
N TYR A 43 8.65 -5.48 -1.03
CA TYR A 43 9.00 -6.81 -1.56
C TYR A 43 10.01 -7.53 -0.68
N ARG A 44 11.08 -6.87 -0.29
CA ARG A 44 12.13 -7.44 0.59
C ARG A 44 11.58 -7.81 1.96
N THR A 45 10.69 -6.99 2.52
CA THR A 45 10.08 -7.24 3.83
C THR A 45 9.12 -8.43 3.76
N THR A 46 8.36 -8.57 2.68
CA THR A 46 7.44 -9.70 2.48
C THR A 46 8.17 -11.03 2.25
N LYS A 47 9.41 -10.99 1.75
CA LYS A 47 10.25 -12.19 1.55
C LYS A 47 11.01 -12.62 2.81
N LYS A 48 11.10 -11.78 3.84
CA LYS A 48 11.74 -12.17 5.09
C LYS A 48 10.89 -13.22 5.81
N LYS A 49 11.50 -14.37 6.09
CA LYS A 49 10.88 -15.40 6.95
C LYS A 49 10.73 -14.83 8.36
N TYR A 50 9.57 -15.02 8.96
CA TYR A 50 9.38 -14.81 10.40
C TYR A 50 10.03 -15.97 11.14
N LEU A 51 11.34 -15.89 11.36
CA LEU A 51 12.20 -17.00 11.78
C LEU A 51 11.74 -17.72 13.05
N ASN A 52 10.95 -17.08 13.91
CA ASN A 52 10.49 -17.62 15.19
C ASN A 52 8.99 -17.98 15.24
N ASP A 53 8.25 -17.81 14.13
CA ASP A 53 6.82 -18.09 14.08
C ASP A 53 6.46 -18.76 12.74
N GLN A 54 6.29 -20.08 12.79
CA GLN A 54 5.97 -20.88 11.61
C GLN A 54 4.60 -20.52 11.01
N ILE A 55 3.63 -20.15 11.85
CA ILE A 55 2.27 -19.84 11.42
C ILE A 55 2.23 -18.49 10.71
N LEU A 56 2.90 -17.46 11.29
CA LEU A 56 3.04 -16.15 10.63
C LEU A 56 3.83 -16.26 9.32
N THR A 57 4.81 -17.13 9.27
CA THR A 57 5.55 -17.42 8.03
C THR A 57 4.64 -18.05 6.98
N LYS A 58 3.77 -18.98 7.36
CA LYS A 58 2.84 -19.67 6.45
C LYS A 58 1.83 -18.69 5.83
N ILE A 59 1.16 -17.87 6.65
CA ILE A 59 0.20 -16.88 6.15
C ILE A 59 0.87 -15.83 5.28
N ASN A 60 2.04 -15.35 5.66
CA ASN A 60 2.80 -14.37 4.88
C ASN A 60 3.22 -14.93 3.51
N ASN A 61 3.74 -16.15 3.47
CA ASN A 61 4.14 -16.80 2.23
C ASN A 61 2.94 -17.03 1.31
N TRP A 62 1.81 -17.46 1.85
CA TRP A 62 0.61 -17.65 1.08
C TRP A 62 0.06 -16.32 0.53
N ALA A 63 -0.10 -15.31 1.37
CA ALA A 63 -0.62 -14.00 0.98
C ALA A 63 0.26 -13.31 -0.08
N ASN A 64 1.57 -13.52 -0.06
CA ASN A 64 2.49 -12.92 -1.02
C ASN A 64 2.89 -13.83 -2.18
N SER A 65 2.23 -14.98 -2.35
CA SER A 65 2.52 -15.92 -3.44
C SER A 65 1.95 -15.49 -4.79
N SER A 66 0.92 -14.60 -4.79
CA SER A 66 0.39 -13.96 -6.00
C SER A 66 -0.25 -12.62 -5.66
N ALA A 67 -0.40 -11.75 -6.66
CA ALA A 67 -1.07 -10.46 -6.51
C ALA A 67 -2.51 -10.61 -6.01
N VAL A 68 -3.24 -11.60 -6.53
CA VAL A 68 -4.64 -11.88 -6.17
C VAL A 68 -4.75 -12.29 -4.70
N ARG A 69 -3.88 -13.18 -4.21
CA ARG A 69 -3.87 -13.60 -2.80
C ARG A 69 -3.49 -12.44 -1.88
N SER A 70 -2.56 -11.62 -2.31
CA SER A 70 -2.17 -10.41 -1.59
C SER A 70 -3.33 -9.43 -1.45
N ALA A 71 -4.08 -9.20 -2.54
CA ALA A 71 -5.26 -8.34 -2.53
C ALA A 71 -6.39 -8.94 -1.67
N PHE A 72 -6.64 -10.26 -1.77
CA PHE A 72 -7.60 -10.96 -0.94
C PHE A 72 -7.31 -10.80 0.56
N ALA A 73 -6.06 -11.03 0.97
CA ALA A 73 -5.67 -10.89 2.36
C ALA A 73 -5.91 -9.45 2.88
N ARG A 74 -5.60 -8.43 2.07
CA ARG A 74 -5.87 -7.03 2.42
C ARG A 74 -7.35 -6.72 2.50
N LEU A 75 -8.15 -7.24 1.56
CA LEU A 75 -9.60 -7.06 1.54
C LEU A 75 -10.24 -7.67 2.80
N ALA A 76 -9.82 -8.86 3.21
CA ALA A 76 -10.30 -9.51 4.43
C ALA A 76 -9.93 -8.73 5.70
N VAL A 77 -8.69 -8.20 5.76
CA VAL A 77 -8.23 -7.37 6.89
C VAL A 77 -8.95 -6.02 6.91
N LEU A 78 -9.21 -5.42 5.76
CA LEU A 78 -10.00 -4.18 5.68
C LEU A 78 -11.41 -4.42 6.24
N ALA A 79 -12.06 -5.52 5.87
CA ALA A 79 -13.36 -5.91 6.38
C ALA A 79 -13.36 -6.05 7.92
N PHE A 80 -12.30 -6.61 8.49
CA PHE A 80 -12.11 -6.71 9.95
C PHE A 80 -12.04 -5.33 10.62
N TYR A 81 -11.22 -4.41 10.09
CA TYR A 81 -11.11 -3.05 10.64
C TYR A 81 -12.40 -2.24 10.50
N GLU A 82 -13.12 -2.43 9.40
CA GLU A 82 -14.43 -1.80 9.19
C GLU A 82 -15.58 -2.46 9.98
N LYS A 83 -15.28 -3.56 10.71
CA LYS A 83 -16.27 -4.34 11.45
C LYS A 83 -17.43 -4.82 10.58
N LYS A 84 -17.10 -5.25 9.36
CA LYS A 84 -18.04 -5.74 8.35
C LYS A 84 -17.63 -7.11 7.87
N TYR A 85 -18.62 -7.91 7.51
CA TYR A 85 -18.39 -9.15 6.78
C TYR A 85 -18.64 -8.90 5.29
N ILE A 86 -17.85 -9.52 4.43
CA ILE A 86 -17.97 -9.42 2.97
C ILE A 86 -18.35 -10.75 2.35
N SER A 87 -19.26 -10.71 1.36
CA SER A 87 -19.69 -11.93 0.65
C SER A 87 -18.62 -12.40 -0.35
N VAL A 88 -18.69 -13.69 -0.74
CA VAL A 88 -17.86 -14.23 -1.82
C VAL A 88 -18.07 -13.48 -3.13
N ASP A 89 -19.30 -12.99 -3.40
CA ASP A 89 -19.60 -12.19 -4.60
C ASP A 89 -18.87 -10.84 -4.56
N LYS A 90 -18.77 -10.20 -3.39
CA LYS A 90 -17.95 -8.99 -3.20
C LYS A 90 -16.48 -9.28 -3.46
N VAL A 91 -15.94 -10.38 -2.96
CA VAL A 91 -14.55 -10.82 -3.25
C VAL A 91 -14.34 -10.99 -4.76
N THR A 92 -15.28 -11.67 -5.42
CA THR A 92 -15.27 -11.89 -6.88
C THR A 92 -15.21 -10.55 -7.64
N PHE A 93 -16.06 -9.62 -7.27
CA PHE A 93 -16.13 -8.30 -7.89
C PHE A 93 -14.85 -7.48 -7.67
N GLU A 94 -14.43 -7.34 -6.43
CA GLU A 94 -13.26 -6.51 -6.06
C GLU A 94 -11.95 -7.03 -6.66
N LEU A 95 -11.80 -8.34 -6.76
CA LEU A 95 -10.57 -8.96 -7.26
C LEU A 95 -10.61 -9.30 -8.75
N ASN A 96 -11.75 -9.09 -9.39
CA ASN A 96 -11.99 -9.46 -10.80
C ASN A 96 -11.59 -10.91 -11.11
N ILE A 97 -12.08 -11.86 -10.31
CA ILE A 97 -11.81 -13.29 -10.44
C ILE A 97 -13.11 -14.08 -10.53
N SER A 98 -13.03 -15.33 -10.99
CA SER A 98 -14.23 -16.20 -11.03
C SER A 98 -14.71 -16.59 -9.61
N LYS A 99 -16.02 -16.82 -9.47
CA LYS A 99 -16.61 -17.24 -8.19
C LYS A 99 -16.03 -18.55 -7.65
N PRO A 100 -15.72 -19.56 -8.47
CA PRO A 100 -15.03 -20.78 -8.02
C PRO A 100 -13.64 -20.47 -7.46
N ALA A 101 -12.87 -19.57 -8.10
CA ALA A 101 -11.55 -19.19 -7.63
C ALA A 101 -11.61 -18.43 -6.29
N ALA A 102 -12.57 -17.50 -6.14
CA ALA A 102 -12.82 -16.82 -4.88
C ALA A 102 -13.18 -17.80 -3.78
N LYS A 103 -14.11 -18.74 -4.04
CA LYS A 103 -14.53 -19.76 -3.10
C LYS A 103 -13.37 -20.65 -2.66
N THR A 104 -12.53 -21.09 -3.58
CA THR A 104 -11.35 -21.91 -3.25
C THR A 104 -10.40 -21.21 -2.29
N MET A 105 -10.17 -19.91 -2.49
CA MET A 105 -9.34 -19.11 -1.58
C MET A 105 -10.00 -18.96 -0.19
N VAL A 106 -11.29 -18.67 -0.18
CA VAL A 106 -12.08 -18.53 1.06
C VAL A 106 -12.03 -19.84 1.85
N ASP A 107 -12.40 -20.97 1.24
CA ASP A 107 -12.43 -22.28 1.88
C ASP A 107 -11.05 -22.67 2.44
N PHE A 108 -9.98 -22.39 1.68
CA PHE A 108 -8.62 -22.60 2.15
C PHE A 108 -8.30 -21.76 3.39
N CYS A 109 -8.62 -20.47 3.36
CA CYS A 109 -8.30 -19.57 4.47
C CYS A 109 -9.17 -19.83 5.72
N ILE A 110 -10.42 -20.29 5.57
CA ILE A 110 -11.25 -20.77 6.68
C ILE A 110 -10.59 -22.00 7.33
N LYS A 111 -10.21 -22.97 6.52
CA LYS A 111 -9.55 -24.20 7.00
C LYS A 111 -8.25 -23.91 7.76
N GLU A 112 -7.50 -22.90 7.34
CA GLU A 112 -6.27 -22.47 8.00
C GLU A 112 -6.52 -21.55 9.23
N GLY A 113 -7.77 -21.16 9.50
CA GLY A 113 -8.11 -20.24 10.59
C GLY A 113 -7.69 -18.79 10.35
N TRP A 114 -7.43 -18.42 9.10
CA TRP A 114 -6.99 -17.07 8.73
C TRP A 114 -8.14 -16.11 8.51
N ILE A 115 -9.30 -16.61 8.17
CA ILE A 115 -10.54 -15.86 8.10
C ILE A 115 -11.62 -16.55 8.92
N VAL A 116 -12.61 -15.77 9.32
CA VAL A 116 -13.82 -16.24 9.98
C VAL A 116 -15.02 -15.92 9.11
N SER A 117 -16.07 -16.74 9.19
CA SER A 117 -17.34 -16.49 8.52
C SER A 117 -18.47 -16.29 9.53
N ASP A 118 -19.46 -15.49 9.13
CA ASP A 118 -20.74 -15.40 9.84
C ASP A 118 -21.72 -16.53 9.40
N ASP A 119 -22.91 -16.51 9.94
CA ASP A 119 -23.97 -17.49 9.65
C ASP A 119 -24.47 -17.41 8.20
N PHE A 120 -24.21 -16.32 7.49
CA PHE A 120 -24.58 -16.11 6.08
C PHE A 120 -23.44 -16.46 5.11
N GLY A 121 -22.32 -16.95 5.62
CA GLY A 121 -21.13 -17.26 4.81
C GLY A 121 -20.36 -16.05 4.33
N CYS A 122 -20.63 -14.85 4.88
CA CYS A 122 -19.80 -13.68 4.68
C CYS A 122 -18.55 -13.75 5.56
N ILE A 123 -17.45 -13.16 5.14
CA ILE A 123 -16.12 -13.38 5.70
C ILE A 123 -15.43 -12.08 6.13
N GLN A 124 -14.52 -12.20 7.07
CA GLN A 124 -13.53 -11.18 7.42
C GLN A 124 -12.24 -11.87 7.92
N ALA A 125 -11.16 -11.11 8.07
CA ALA A 125 -9.95 -11.64 8.69
C ALA A 125 -10.22 -12.12 10.12
N SER A 126 -9.54 -13.20 10.53
CA SER A 126 -9.50 -13.58 11.94
C SER A 126 -8.59 -12.61 12.73
N PRO A 127 -8.75 -12.53 14.07
CA PRO A 127 -7.84 -11.76 14.92
C PRO A 127 -6.37 -12.15 14.75
N PHE A 128 -6.13 -13.41 14.39
CA PHE A 128 -4.78 -13.90 14.10
C PHE A 128 -4.20 -13.27 12.82
N SER A 129 -4.98 -13.20 11.73
CA SER A 129 -4.56 -12.59 10.47
C SER A 129 -4.38 -11.08 10.61
N GLU A 130 -5.24 -10.42 11.40
CA GLU A 130 -5.07 -9.01 11.75
C GLU A 130 -3.74 -8.78 12.46
N LYS A 131 -3.42 -9.58 13.49
CA LYS A 131 -2.15 -9.48 14.20
C LYS A 131 -0.94 -9.68 13.30
N ALA A 132 -1.02 -10.60 12.34
CA ALA A 132 0.02 -10.81 11.34
C ALA A 132 0.21 -9.59 10.45
N PHE A 133 -0.89 -8.98 10.00
CA PHE A 133 -0.88 -7.79 9.17
C PHE A 133 -0.41 -6.55 9.93
N SER A 134 -0.89 -6.30 11.14
CA SER A 134 -0.46 -5.15 11.95
C SER A 134 1.03 -5.22 12.31
N SER A 135 1.56 -6.41 12.56
CA SER A 135 3.01 -6.62 12.73
C SER A 135 3.82 -6.27 11.47
N TYR A 136 3.31 -6.61 10.29
CA TYR A 136 3.89 -6.23 9.01
C TYR A 136 3.86 -4.71 8.82
N VAL A 137 2.70 -4.08 9.04
CA VAL A 137 2.51 -2.63 8.90
C VAL A 137 3.45 -1.86 9.82
N ARG A 138 3.59 -2.27 11.08
CA ARG A 138 4.50 -1.64 12.04
C ARG A 138 5.95 -1.65 11.53
N LYS A 139 6.43 -2.81 11.06
CA LYS A 139 7.79 -2.93 10.50
C LYS A 139 7.99 -2.08 9.24
N LEU A 140 6.95 -1.95 8.43
CA LEU A 140 6.98 -1.12 7.24
C LEU A 140 7.00 0.38 7.61
N SER A 141 6.15 0.80 8.55
CA SER A 141 6.05 2.21 8.98
C SER A 141 7.36 2.71 9.61
N GLU A 142 8.01 1.91 10.46
CA GLU A 142 9.30 2.25 11.06
C GLU A 142 10.38 2.61 10.03
N LYS A 143 10.29 2.04 8.81
CA LYS A 143 11.27 2.25 7.75
C LYS A 143 10.90 3.35 6.75
N THR A 144 9.61 3.65 6.61
CA THR A 144 9.10 4.49 5.51
C THR A 144 8.61 5.86 5.96
N TYR A 145 8.65 6.19 7.24
CA TYR A 145 8.13 7.47 7.76
C TYR A 145 8.77 8.68 7.07
N GLY A 146 10.09 8.70 6.95
CA GLY A 146 10.79 9.81 6.29
C GLY A 146 10.51 9.91 4.78
N ASP A 147 10.33 8.78 4.12
CA ASP A 147 10.01 8.74 2.68
C ASP A 147 8.59 9.28 2.41
N LEU A 148 7.63 9.08 3.33
CA LEU A 148 6.26 9.60 3.21
C LEU A 148 6.19 11.12 3.38
N GLU A 149 6.92 11.67 4.33
CA GLU A 149 7.01 13.10 4.57
C GLU A 149 7.64 13.82 3.36
N GLU A 150 8.73 13.27 2.83
CA GLU A 150 9.37 13.79 1.61
C GLU A 150 8.42 13.71 0.40
N PHE A 151 7.71 12.59 0.22
CA PHE A 151 6.72 12.41 -0.85
C PHE A 151 5.61 13.45 -0.79
N TYR A 152 5.06 13.70 0.40
CA TYR A 152 4.03 14.71 0.60
C TYR A 152 4.52 16.11 0.26
N SER A 153 5.70 16.49 0.72
CA SER A 153 6.32 17.79 0.48
C SER A 153 6.59 18.03 -1.02
N LEU A 154 7.05 17.01 -1.75
CA LEU A 154 7.27 17.08 -3.20
C LEU A 154 5.95 17.26 -3.97
N ASN A 155 4.87 16.57 -3.58
CA ASN A 155 3.57 16.76 -4.22
C ASN A 155 3.00 18.16 -3.99
N LEU A 156 3.17 18.73 -2.79
CA LEU A 156 2.78 20.11 -2.54
C LEU A 156 3.56 21.11 -3.42
N ALA A 157 4.86 20.89 -3.60
CA ALA A 157 5.69 21.74 -4.46
C ALA A 157 5.22 21.66 -5.93
N ILE A 158 4.92 20.48 -6.45
CA ILE A 158 4.38 20.30 -7.81
C ILE A 158 3.07 21.07 -7.98
N ARG A 159 2.12 20.90 -7.05
CA ARG A 159 0.83 21.61 -7.10
C ARG A 159 1.01 23.12 -7.13
N SER A 160 1.85 23.67 -6.26
CA SER A 160 2.14 25.10 -6.21
C SER A 160 2.68 25.63 -7.55
N ILE A 161 3.57 24.88 -8.21
CA ILE A 161 4.12 25.24 -9.52
C ILE A 161 3.03 25.17 -10.61
N GLN A 162 2.18 24.13 -10.58
CA GLN A 162 1.07 23.97 -11.53
C GLN A 162 0.06 25.10 -11.41
N ASP A 163 -0.29 25.51 -10.18
CA ASP A 163 -1.20 26.64 -9.92
C ASP A 163 -0.62 27.95 -10.47
N THR A 164 0.69 28.15 -10.30
CA THR A 164 1.40 29.31 -10.85
C THR A 164 1.40 29.31 -12.39
N LEU A 165 1.56 28.14 -13.02
CA LEU A 165 1.48 28.02 -14.48
C LEU A 165 0.08 28.32 -15.01
N ASN A 166 -0.95 27.85 -14.29
CA ASN A 166 -2.36 28.04 -14.69
C ASN A 166 -2.84 29.49 -14.50
N SER A 167 -2.33 30.20 -13.50
CA SER A 167 -2.69 31.61 -13.25
C SER A 167 -2.11 32.60 -14.28
N LYS A 168 -1.17 32.15 -15.11
CA LYS A 168 -0.50 32.93 -16.15
C LYS A 168 -1.03 32.66 -17.57
N ASN A 169 -1.97 31.75 -17.72
CA ASN A 169 -2.69 31.51 -18.98
C ASN A 169 -4.03 32.22 -18.98
#